data_c558405c1d6b313eced0cf12722fd75a
#
_entry.id   c558405c1d6b313eced0cf12722fd75a
#
_cell.length_a   1.000
_cell.length_b   1.000
_cell.length_c   1.000
_cell.angle_alpha   90.00
_cell.angle_beta   90.00
_cell.angle_gamma   90.00
#
_symmetry.space_group_name_H-M   'P 1'
#
loop_
_entity.id
_entity.type
_entity.pdbx_description
1 polymer ?
#
loop_
_entity_poly.entity_id
_entity_poly.type
_entity_poly.pdbx_seq_one_letter_code
_entity_poly.pdbx_strand_id
1 'polypeptide(L)'
;IAGGDTALRRSVENAEDNPAGGEAALRELNLTDRDFVVAISASGSAPYCLGALEYARAVGAKTGAVVCNVASPMAQLAEIPMELITGPEVLSGSTRLKAGTATKMALNMISTGAMALWGKTYENLMVDVRATNRKLIDRCVRIVMRATGADRHQV
;
A
#
# COMPACT_ATOMS: atom_id res chain seq x y z
N ILE A 1 9.27 0.25 -6.27
CA ILE A 1 10.07 1.25 -5.52
C ILE A 1 11.07 1.86 -6.49
N ALA A 2 11.10 3.20 -6.60
CA ALA A 2 12.12 3.90 -7.39
C ALA A 2 13.52 3.50 -6.91
N GLY A 3 14.39 3.03 -7.84
CA GLY A 3 15.69 2.47 -7.51
C GLY A 3 15.70 0.99 -7.12
N GLY A 4 14.54 0.30 -7.15
CA GLY A 4 14.40 -1.14 -6.94
C GLY A 4 14.89 -1.61 -5.56
N ASP A 5 15.32 -2.87 -5.47
CA ASP A 5 15.77 -3.49 -4.21
C ASP A 5 16.99 -2.78 -3.58
N THR A 6 17.82 -2.16 -4.39
CA THR A 6 18.96 -1.38 -3.90
C THR A 6 18.49 -0.23 -3.02
N ALA A 7 17.41 0.46 -3.41
CA ALA A 7 16.86 1.61 -2.69
C ALA A 7 16.29 1.26 -1.31
N LEU A 8 15.99 0.00 -1.03
CA LEU A 8 15.58 -0.46 0.30
C LEU A 8 16.71 -0.38 1.35
N ARG A 9 17.97 -0.31 0.91
CA ARG A 9 19.13 -0.35 1.79
C ARG A 9 20.09 0.82 1.59
N ARG A 10 20.11 1.42 0.39
CA ARG A 10 20.99 2.52 0.03
C ARG A 10 20.23 3.49 -0.87
N SER A 11 20.40 4.78 -0.67
CA SER A 11 19.87 5.81 -1.56
C SER A 11 20.34 5.57 -3.01
N VAL A 12 19.40 5.67 -3.95
CA VAL A 12 19.67 5.67 -5.38
C VAL A 12 19.25 7.04 -5.90
N GLU A 13 20.22 7.89 -6.12
CA GLU A 13 19.98 9.26 -6.54
C GLU A 13 19.27 9.31 -7.90
N ASN A 14 18.39 10.30 -8.06
CA ASN A 14 17.59 10.56 -9.28
C ASN A 14 16.66 9.41 -9.71
N ALA A 15 16.50 8.35 -8.92
CA ALA A 15 15.61 7.24 -9.27
C ALA A 15 14.14 7.68 -9.33
N GLU A 16 13.71 8.60 -8.49
CA GLU A 16 12.34 9.13 -8.48
C GLU A 16 12.05 10.11 -9.63
N ASP A 17 13.10 10.66 -10.27
CA ASP A 17 12.99 11.60 -11.38
C ASP A 17 12.90 10.92 -12.76
N ASN A 18 12.87 9.58 -12.79
CA ASN A 18 12.85 8.79 -14.02
C ASN A 18 11.45 8.21 -14.31
N PRO A 19 10.61 8.85 -15.15
CA PRO A 19 9.29 8.33 -15.46
C PRO A 19 9.33 7.00 -16.26
N ALA A 20 10.31 6.83 -17.14
CA ALA A 20 10.49 5.58 -17.89
C ALA A 20 10.83 4.40 -16.95
N GLY A 21 11.49 4.66 -15.82
CA GLY A 21 11.73 3.65 -14.79
C GLY A 21 10.46 3.15 -14.13
N GLY A 22 9.47 4.04 -13.92
CA GLY A 22 8.15 3.67 -13.40
C GLY A 22 7.38 2.77 -14.35
N GLU A 23 7.36 3.11 -15.63
CA GLU A 23 6.78 2.27 -16.69
C GLU A 23 7.48 0.92 -16.79
N ALA A 24 8.82 0.91 -16.86
CA ALA A 24 9.61 -0.31 -16.99
C ALA A 24 9.34 -1.30 -15.84
N ALA A 25 9.26 -0.80 -14.60
CA ALA A 25 8.95 -1.64 -13.44
C ALA A 25 7.58 -2.33 -13.54
N LEU A 26 6.57 -1.66 -14.08
CA LEU A 26 5.25 -2.26 -14.29
C LEU A 26 5.23 -3.23 -15.49
N ARG A 27 6.01 -2.97 -16.52
CA ARG A 27 6.19 -3.91 -17.66
C ARG A 27 6.82 -5.22 -17.21
N GLU A 28 7.84 -5.17 -16.35
CA GLU A 28 8.47 -6.36 -15.77
C GLU A 28 7.49 -7.22 -14.95
N LEU A 29 6.51 -6.59 -14.32
CA LEU A 29 5.45 -7.27 -13.58
C LEU A 29 4.33 -7.83 -14.48
N ASN A 30 4.39 -7.62 -15.81
CA ASN A 30 3.36 -8.02 -16.77
C ASN A 30 1.97 -7.47 -16.39
N LEU A 31 1.90 -6.18 -16.05
CA LEU A 31 0.67 -5.49 -15.69
C LEU A 31 -0.43 -5.70 -16.73
N THR A 32 -1.65 -5.95 -16.28
CA THR A 32 -2.86 -6.14 -17.09
C THR A 32 -4.00 -5.23 -16.66
N ASP A 33 -5.08 -5.20 -17.42
CA ASP A 33 -6.33 -4.48 -17.09
C ASP A 33 -7.07 -5.01 -15.84
N ARG A 34 -6.67 -6.17 -15.33
CA ARG A 34 -7.20 -6.78 -14.10
C ARG A 34 -6.47 -6.34 -12.82
N ASP A 35 -5.42 -5.58 -12.99
CA ASP A 35 -4.59 -5.11 -11.88
C ASP A 35 -5.03 -3.73 -11.39
N PHE A 36 -4.60 -3.40 -10.18
CA PHE A 36 -4.79 -2.08 -9.57
C PHE A 36 -3.43 -1.52 -9.15
N VAL A 37 -3.06 -0.36 -9.68
CA VAL A 37 -1.79 0.31 -9.35
C VAL A 37 -2.05 1.44 -8.37
N VAL A 38 -1.44 1.40 -7.20
CA VAL A 38 -1.44 2.49 -6.22
C VAL A 38 -0.08 3.17 -6.23
N ALA A 39 -0.01 4.38 -6.76
CA ALA A 39 1.19 5.19 -6.70
C ALA A 39 1.25 5.98 -5.38
N ILE A 40 2.42 6.02 -4.75
CA ILE A 40 2.61 6.60 -3.43
C ILE A 40 3.73 7.64 -3.48
N SER A 41 3.42 8.88 -3.17
CA SER A 41 4.40 9.96 -3.06
C SER A 41 3.86 11.09 -2.18
N ALA A 42 4.61 11.51 -1.18
CA ALA A 42 4.17 12.59 -0.29
C ALA A 42 3.92 13.89 -1.05
N SER A 43 4.79 14.26 -2.00
CA SER A 43 4.61 15.43 -2.86
C SER A 43 3.47 15.28 -3.87
N GLY A 44 3.25 14.06 -4.35
CA GLY A 44 2.33 13.78 -5.43
C GLY A 44 2.82 14.23 -6.81
N SER A 45 4.12 14.48 -6.98
CA SER A 45 4.71 14.97 -8.22
C SER A 45 5.92 14.16 -8.70
N ALA A 46 6.26 13.04 -8.05
CA ALA A 46 7.39 12.22 -8.43
C ALA A 46 7.25 11.67 -9.86
N PRO A 47 8.16 11.99 -10.79
CA PRO A 47 8.07 11.57 -12.20
C PRO A 47 7.98 10.05 -12.37
N TYR A 48 8.71 9.29 -11.58
CA TYR A 48 8.62 7.83 -11.56
C TYR A 48 7.18 7.32 -11.33
N CYS A 49 6.47 7.92 -10.36
CA CYS A 49 5.08 7.56 -10.06
C CYS A 49 4.12 8.00 -11.18
N LEU A 50 4.36 9.18 -11.78
CA LEU A 50 3.56 9.66 -12.90
C LEU A 50 3.70 8.73 -14.11
N GLY A 51 4.92 8.34 -14.50
CA GLY A 51 5.14 7.39 -15.59
C GLY A 51 4.50 6.02 -15.34
N ALA A 52 4.53 5.55 -14.09
CA ALA A 52 3.83 4.32 -13.70
C ALA A 52 2.30 4.44 -13.85
N LEU A 53 1.70 5.56 -13.41
CA LEU A 53 0.26 5.79 -13.55
C LEU A 53 -0.17 5.93 -15.01
N GLU A 54 0.60 6.65 -15.82
CA GLU A 54 0.34 6.82 -17.26
C GLU A 54 0.34 5.46 -17.97
N TYR A 55 1.36 4.64 -17.71
CA TYR A 55 1.44 3.29 -18.27
C TYR A 55 0.29 2.41 -17.79
N ALA A 56 -0.04 2.41 -16.50
CA ALA A 56 -1.15 1.63 -15.96
C ALA A 56 -2.48 1.97 -16.65
N ARG A 57 -2.75 3.27 -16.86
CA ARG A 57 -3.94 3.73 -17.59
C ARG A 57 -3.93 3.29 -19.05
N ALA A 58 -2.78 3.34 -19.72
CA ALA A 58 -2.65 2.89 -21.11
C ALA A 58 -2.93 1.39 -21.29
N VAL A 59 -2.59 0.58 -20.29
CA VAL A 59 -2.91 -0.86 -20.23
C VAL A 59 -4.37 -1.13 -19.85
N GLY A 60 -5.08 -0.14 -19.31
CA GLY A 60 -6.45 -0.29 -18.81
C GLY A 60 -6.55 -0.73 -17.35
N ALA A 61 -5.44 -0.79 -16.62
CA ALA A 61 -5.42 -1.08 -15.19
C ALA A 61 -6.03 0.08 -14.38
N LYS A 62 -6.69 -0.25 -13.29
CA LYS A 62 -7.23 0.75 -12.35
C LYS A 62 -6.10 1.43 -11.58
N THR A 63 -6.29 2.71 -11.27
CA THR A 63 -5.25 3.52 -10.65
C THR A 63 -5.71 4.25 -9.42
N GLY A 64 -4.86 4.26 -8.39
CA GLY A 64 -5.00 5.06 -7.18
C GLY A 64 -3.72 5.87 -6.91
N ALA A 65 -3.85 6.96 -6.18
CA ALA A 65 -2.72 7.74 -5.70
C ALA A 65 -2.86 8.04 -4.21
N VAL A 66 -1.81 7.78 -3.44
CA VAL A 66 -1.71 8.21 -2.03
C VAL A 66 -0.71 9.36 -1.98
N VAL A 67 -1.20 10.56 -1.69
CA VAL A 67 -0.42 11.80 -1.71
C VAL A 67 -0.72 12.65 -0.47
N CYS A 68 0.19 13.56 -0.11
CA CYS A 68 -0.01 14.44 1.05
C CYS A 68 -0.24 15.91 0.66
N ASN A 69 -0.45 16.18 -0.62
CA ASN A 69 -0.78 17.49 -1.16
C ASN A 69 -2.07 17.46 -1.97
N VAL A 70 -2.83 18.55 -1.86
CA VAL A 70 -4.11 18.71 -2.60
C VAL A 70 -3.81 18.95 -4.08
N ALA A 71 -4.67 18.41 -4.93
CA ALA A 71 -4.66 18.65 -6.39
C ALA A 71 -3.29 18.44 -7.04
N SER A 72 -2.48 17.53 -6.49
CA SER A 72 -1.17 17.20 -7.06
C SER A 72 -1.30 16.52 -8.43
N PRO A 73 -0.25 16.52 -9.28
CA PRO A 73 -0.29 15.86 -10.59
C PRO A 73 -0.73 14.39 -10.52
N MET A 74 -0.25 13.65 -9.52
CA MET A 74 -0.67 12.27 -9.32
C MET A 74 -2.14 12.14 -8.92
N ALA A 75 -2.65 13.05 -8.08
CA ALA A 75 -4.06 13.07 -7.68
C ALA A 75 -4.99 13.37 -8.86
N GLN A 76 -4.57 14.23 -9.79
CA GLN A 76 -5.32 14.55 -11.00
C GLN A 76 -5.28 13.41 -12.03
N LEU A 77 -4.20 12.65 -12.07
CA LEU A 77 -3.99 11.57 -13.03
C LEU A 77 -4.68 10.26 -12.61
N ALA A 78 -4.70 9.94 -11.31
CA ALA A 78 -5.27 8.70 -10.79
C ALA A 78 -6.82 8.71 -10.79
N GLU A 79 -7.44 7.55 -11.00
CA GLU A 79 -8.90 7.41 -10.89
C GLU A 79 -9.39 7.58 -9.44
N ILE A 80 -8.59 7.12 -8.47
CA ILE A 80 -8.92 7.20 -7.04
C ILE A 80 -7.81 7.96 -6.31
N PRO A 81 -7.89 9.28 -6.20
CA PRO A 81 -6.95 10.05 -5.39
C PRO A 81 -7.27 9.93 -3.90
N MET A 82 -6.25 9.66 -3.09
CA MET A 82 -6.30 9.66 -1.63
C MET A 82 -5.36 10.76 -1.11
N GLU A 83 -5.93 11.92 -0.85
CA GLU A 83 -5.21 13.12 -0.42
C GLU A 83 -5.16 13.19 1.11
N LEU A 84 -4.00 12.86 1.69
CA LEU A 84 -3.76 12.85 3.13
C LEU A 84 -3.19 14.19 3.59
N ILE A 85 -4.05 15.13 3.92
CA ILE A 85 -3.64 16.50 4.21
C ILE A 85 -3.06 16.61 5.63
N THR A 86 -1.74 16.51 5.72
CA THR A 86 -1.01 16.54 7.00
C THR A 86 -0.48 17.93 7.39
N GLY A 87 -0.56 18.89 6.47
CA GLY A 87 0.04 20.22 6.63
C GLY A 87 1.59 20.17 6.65
N PRO A 88 2.25 21.29 6.92
CA PRO A 88 3.71 21.39 6.88
C PRO A 88 4.36 20.54 7.97
N GLU A 89 5.50 19.93 7.66
CA GLU A 89 6.28 19.15 8.61
C GLU A 89 6.95 20.06 9.67
N VAL A 90 7.18 19.51 10.87
CA VAL A 90 7.94 20.20 11.93
C VAL A 90 9.36 20.54 11.44
N LEU A 91 9.98 19.64 10.71
CA LEU A 91 11.21 19.89 9.95
C LEU A 91 10.83 19.99 8.48
N SER A 92 10.90 21.20 7.93
CA SER A 92 10.47 21.48 6.56
C SER A 92 11.11 20.53 5.55
N GLY A 93 10.28 19.90 4.70
CA GLY A 93 10.71 18.95 3.69
C GLY A 93 10.95 17.50 4.18
N SER A 94 10.97 17.25 5.49
CA SER A 94 11.13 15.89 6.04
C SER A 94 9.84 15.10 6.01
N THR A 95 9.37 14.70 4.84
CA THR A 95 8.09 13.99 4.62
C THR A 95 8.03 12.58 5.22
N ARG A 96 9.13 12.08 5.77
CA ARG A 96 9.14 10.85 6.58
C ARG A 96 8.39 10.97 7.92
N LEU A 97 8.05 12.18 8.36
CA LEU A 97 7.41 12.47 9.64
C LEU A 97 5.87 12.31 9.55
N LYS A 98 5.11 13.41 9.47
CA LYS A 98 3.64 13.36 9.42
C LYS A 98 3.12 12.68 8.15
N ALA A 99 3.66 13.06 7.00
CA ALA A 99 3.29 12.48 5.72
C ALA A 99 3.54 10.96 5.70
N GLY A 100 4.72 10.52 6.12
CA GLY A 100 5.05 9.08 6.22
C GLY A 100 4.13 8.33 7.19
N THR A 101 3.80 8.94 8.34
CA THR A 101 2.86 8.34 9.31
C THR A 101 1.45 8.22 8.73
N ALA A 102 0.92 9.26 8.09
CA ALA A 102 -0.39 9.24 7.45
C ALA A 102 -0.44 8.22 6.31
N THR A 103 0.58 8.18 5.47
CA THR A 103 0.72 7.18 4.38
C THR A 103 0.69 5.76 4.93
N LYS A 104 1.47 5.46 5.98
CA LYS A 104 1.44 4.15 6.63
C LYS A 104 0.04 3.79 7.13
N MET A 105 -0.68 4.73 7.75
CA MET A 105 -2.04 4.49 8.22
C MET A 105 -3.01 4.22 7.05
N ALA A 106 -2.93 4.99 5.97
CA ALA A 106 -3.75 4.77 4.77
C ALA A 106 -3.50 3.39 4.16
N LEU A 107 -2.25 2.97 4.03
CA LEU A 107 -1.89 1.63 3.53
C LEU A 107 -2.42 0.50 4.42
N ASN A 108 -2.39 0.69 5.75
CA ASN A 108 -2.99 -0.26 6.68
C ASN A 108 -4.52 -0.32 6.54
N MET A 109 -5.18 0.83 6.32
CA MET A 109 -6.63 0.86 6.07
C MET A 109 -6.99 0.14 4.77
N ILE A 110 -6.26 0.39 3.68
CA ILE A 110 -6.46 -0.27 2.39
C ILE A 110 -6.28 -1.78 2.53
N SER A 111 -5.15 -2.23 3.07
CA SER A 111 -4.84 -3.66 3.18
C SER A 111 -5.79 -4.38 4.15
N THR A 112 -6.08 -3.80 5.30
CA THR A 112 -7.00 -4.37 6.28
C THR A 112 -8.42 -4.41 5.73
N GLY A 113 -8.89 -3.33 5.10
CA GLY A 113 -10.21 -3.26 4.47
C GLY A 113 -10.36 -4.29 3.35
N ALA A 114 -9.36 -4.44 2.49
CA ALA A 114 -9.36 -5.45 1.43
C ALA A 114 -9.43 -6.87 2.00
N MET A 115 -8.65 -7.18 3.04
CA MET A 115 -8.69 -8.49 3.67
C MET A 115 -10.00 -8.77 4.40
N ALA A 116 -10.60 -7.75 5.03
CA ALA A 116 -11.92 -7.89 5.66
C ALA A 116 -13.01 -8.16 4.62
N LEU A 117 -13.02 -7.43 3.51
CA LEU A 117 -13.95 -7.67 2.39
C LEU A 117 -13.75 -9.04 1.73
N TRP A 118 -12.52 -9.54 1.74
CA TRP A 118 -12.20 -10.87 1.22
C TRP A 118 -12.54 -12.02 2.19
N GLY A 119 -13.16 -11.73 3.34
CA GLY A 119 -13.58 -12.73 4.31
C GLY A 119 -12.45 -13.29 5.19
N LYS A 120 -11.34 -12.54 5.34
CA LYS A 120 -10.19 -12.92 6.18
C LYS A 120 -10.35 -12.52 7.64
N THR A 121 -11.52 -11.97 8.00
CA THR A 121 -11.84 -11.56 9.37
C THR A 121 -13.21 -12.12 9.79
N TYR A 122 -13.35 -12.40 11.05
CA TYR A 122 -14.62 -12.68 11.72
C TYR A 122 -14.73 -11.72 12.91
N GLU A 123 -15.70 -10.78 12.86
CA GLU A 123 -15.72 -9.62 13.75
C GLU A 123 -14.36 -8.90 13.78
N ASN A 124 -13.70 -8.82 14.93
CA ASN A 124 -12.36 -8.24 15.10
C ASN A 124 -11.24 -9.31 15.12
N LEU A 125 -11.54 -10.55 14.75
CA LEU A 125 -10.60 -11.66 14.72
C LEU A 125 -10.05 -11.86 13.29
N MET A 126 -8.73 -11.95 13.16
CA MET A 126 -8.09 -12.37 11.91
C MET A 126 -8.15 -13.91 11.85
N VAL A 127 -9.00 -14.46 10.98
CA VAL A 127 -9.25 -15.91 10.91
C VAL A 127 -8.40 -16.66 9.90
N ASP A 128 -7.76 -15.97 8.96
CA ASP A 128 -6.88 -16.56 7.96
C ASP A 128 -5.42 -16.60 8.46
N VAL A 129 -5.17 -17.32 9.55
CA VAL A 129 -3.84 -17.45 10.15
C VAL A 129 -3.17 -18.74 9.70
N ARG A 130 -1.97 -18.65 9.11
CA ARG A 130 -1.13 -19.84 8.85
C ARG A 130 -0.41 -20.24 10.15
N ALA A 131 -0.79 -21.37 10.72
CA ALA A 131 -0.27 -21.87 11.99
C ALA A 131 1.13 -22.52 11.83
N THR A 132 2.14 -21.71 11.52
CA THR A 132 3.50 -22.18 11.22
C THR A 132 4.42 -22.36 12.45
N ASN A 133 3.99 -21.94 13.62
CA ASN A 133 4.74 -22.08 14.88
C ASN A 133 3.80 -22.23 16.07
N ARG A 134 4.35 -22.64 17.21
CA ARG A 134 3.58 -22.91 18.44
C ARG A 134 2.71 -21.71 18.90
N LYS A 135 3.23 -20.49 18.79
CA LYS A 135 2.48 -19.26 19.14
C LYS A 135 1.27 -19.07 18.22
N LEU A 136 1.40 -19.32 16.93
CA LEU A 136 0.31 -19.18 15.96
C LEU A 136 -0.71 -20.31 16.10
N ILE A 137 -0.29 -21.53 16.40
CA ILE A 137 -1.21 -22.65 16.73
C ILE A 137 -2.08 -22.26 17.93
N ASP A 138 -1.48 -21.83 19.04
CA ASP A 138 -2.23 -21.38 20.22
C ASP A 138 -3.17 -20.21 19.90
N ARG A 139 -2.75 -19.29 19.02
CA ARG A 139 -3.61 -18.21 18.55
C ARG A 139 -4.82 -18.74 17.77
N CYS A 140 -4.65 -19.72 16.87
CA CYS A 140 -5.75 -20.34 16.13
C CYS A 140 -6.76 -20.98 17.09
N VAL A 141 -6.29 -21.76 18.06
CA VAL A 141 -7.16 -22.37 19.09
C VAL A 141 -7.98 -21.30 19.81
N ARG A 142 -7.35 -20.22 20.28
CA ARG A 142 -8.06 -19.11 20.94
C ARG A 142 -9.07 -18.40 20.04
N ILE A 143 -8.78 -18.27 18.76
CA ILE A 143 -9.71 -17.69 17.79
C ILE A 143 -10.95 -18.59 17.65
N VAL A 144 -10.76 -19.90 17.48
CA VAL A 144 -11.87 -20.86 17.36
C VAL A 144 -12.72 -20.86 18.63
N MET A 145 -12.09 -20.97 19.81
CA MET A 145 -12.79 -20.90 21.10
C MET A 145 -13.66 -19.63 21.22
N ARG A 146 -13.11 -18.49 20.82
CA ARG A 146 -13.83 -17.21 20.88
C ARG A 146 -14.96 -17.11 19.87
N ALA A 147 -14.78 -17.63 18.68
CA ALA A 147 -15.79 -17.57 17.61
C ALA A 147 -16.95 -18.56 17.81
N THR A 148 -16.68 -19.71 18.45
CA THR A 148 -17.66 -20.81 18.59
C THR A 148 -18.18 -21.02 20.01
N GLY A 149 -17.51 -20.48 21.01
CA GLY A 149 -17.77 -20.81 22.42
C GLY A 149 -17.26 -22.18 22.86
N ALA A 150 -16.54 -22.90 22.01
CA ALA A 150 -16.02 -24.23 22.33
C ALA A 150 -14.88 -24.18 23.35
N ASP A 151 -14.76 -25.24 24.15
CA ASP A 151 -13.64 -25.43 25.07
C ASP A 151 -12.36 -25.85 24.32
N ARG A 152 -11.19 -25.58 24.95
CA ARG A 152 -9.89 -25.94 24.36
C ARG A 152 -9.72 -27.41 24.01
N HIS A 153 -10.43 -28.31 24.71
CA HIS A 153 -10.40 -29.76 24.46
C HIS A 153 -11.22 -30.19 23.22
N GLN A 154 -12.07 -29.27 22.73
CA GLN A 154 -12.93 -29.51 21.56
C GLN A 154 -12.32 -28.92 20.28
N VAL A 155 -11.27 -28.09 20.40
CA VAL A 155 -10.55 -27.41 19.32
C VAL A 155 -9.18 -28.04 19.14
#